data_fb3f84c31bada7afc297568daf87b6d0
#
_entry.id   fb3f84c31bada7afc297568daf87b6d0
#
_cell.length_a   1.000
_cell.length_b   1.000
_cell.length_c   1.000
_cell.angle_alpha   90.00
_cell.angle_beta   90.00
_cell.angle_gamma   90.00
#
_symmetry.space_group_name_H-M   'P 1'
#
loop_
_entity.id
_entity.type
_entity.pdbx_description
1 polymer ?
#
loop_
_entity_poly.entity_id
_entity_poly.type
_entity_poly.pdbx_seq_one_letter_code
_entity_poly.pdbx_strand_id
1 'polypeptide(L)'
;MLYLFLKETYNRFLFALIMELSEKSKHYISLEQKYGAHNYEPLPVVLSKGKGSIVWDVEGKKYFDFLSAYSAVNQGHCHPKIVEALTEQANTLCLTSRAFYNDCLGPYEKLMNDIFGYDKLLPMNSGAEAVETALKLSRKWAYKVKGVEDNKAIIITCNNNFHGRTISIISYSTDDNAKKEYGPYTPGFESINYNDTEALKNVLEEKGNNIAAFLIEPIQGEAGVIVPDEGYLKRCYDLCKQHNVLFVADEIQTGIARTGKMLCCDHENIRPEIVILGKAISGGVLPVSAILCDDEIMMTVSPGQHGSTFGGFPLACKVASAAIKVVLDEDLAEKAEKLGNIFRNEMSHVNSPFIKLIRGKGLLNAIEIQPHNGKNAWDVCIEMAKNGLLAKPTHENIIRFAPPLVISEEQLKEGVDIIIKSLKSLE
;
A
#
# COMPACT_ATOMS: atom_id res chain seq x y z
N MET A 1 4.20 15.08 -30.00
CA MET A 1 4.08 16.55 -30.01
C MET A 1 3.13 17.05 -28.92
N LEU A 2 1.89 16.57 -28.81
CA LEU A 2 0.94 16.97 -27.74
C LEU A 2 1.47 16.66 -26.34
N TYR A 3 2.05 15.47 -26.09
CA TYR A 3 2.63 15.07 -24.81
C TYR A 3 3.80 15.96 -24.37
N LEU A 4 4.67 16.35 -25.30
CA LEU A 4 5.79 17.28 -25.00
C LEU A 4 5.27 18.68 -24.68
N PHE A 5 4.25 19.15 -25.39
CA PHE A 5 3.62 20.44 -25.13
C PHE A 5 2.90 20.48 -23.77
N LEU A 6 2.17 19.42 -23.42
CA LEU A 6 1.52 19.28 -22.10
C LEU A 6 2.55 19.21 -20.97
N LYS A 7 3.66 18.49 -21.17
CA LYS A 7 4.76 18.40 -20.20
C LYS A 7 5.49 19.75 -20.00
N GLU A 8 5.71 20.51 -21.08
CA GLU A 8 6.29 21.86 -20.97
C GLU A 8 5.36 22.84 -20.26
N THR A 9 4.06 22.81 -20.57
CA THR A 9 3.06 23.68 -19.92
C THR A 9 2.94 23.34 -18.43
N TYR A 10 2.93 22.05 -18.10
CA TYR A 10 2.89 21.57 -16.72
C TYR A 10 4.17 21.97 -15.95
N ASN A 11 5.34 21.79 -16.55
CA ASN A 11 6.61 22.19 -15.92
C ASN A 11 6.66 23.71 -15.66
N ARG A 12 6.10 24.54 -16.57
CA ARG A 12 5.99 25.99 -16.36
C ARG A 12 5.06 26.35 -15.21
N PHE A 13 3.93 25.63 -15.07
CA PHE A 13 2.99 25.84 -13.96
C PHE A 13 3.60 25.43 -12.63
N LEU A 14 4.23 24.28 -12.55
CA LEU A 14 4.94 23.81 -11.36
C LEU A 14 6.08 24.75 -10.98
N PHE A 15 6.84 25.25 -11.96
CA PHE A 15 7.88 26.24 -11.73
C PHE A 15 7.32 27.56 -11.19
N ALA A 16 6.23 28.06 -11.76
CA ALA A 16 5.55 29.26 -11.26
C ALA A 16 5.09 29.07 -9.80
N LEU A 17 4.51 27.91 -9.49
CA LEU A 17 4.07 27.58 -8.13
C LEU A 17 5.24 27.52 -7.14
N ILE A 18 6.38 26.94 -7.55
CA ILE A 18 7.60 26.92 -6.74
C ILE A 18 8.14 28.35 -6.51
N MET A 19 8.02 29.23 -7.50
CA MET A 19 8.48 30.62 -7.36
C MET A 19 7.69 31.42 -6.32
N GLU A 20 6.45 31.02 -6.01
CA GLU A 20 5.63 31.63 -4.95
C GLU A 20 5.96 31.13 -3.53
N LEU A 21 6.78 30.06 -3.42
CA LEU A 21 7.18 29.50 -2.12
C LEU A 21 8.18 30.40 -1.39
N SER A 22 8.30 30.17 -0.08
CA SER A 22 9.34 30.80 0.72
C SER A 22 10.75 30.40 0.25
N GLU A 23 11.74 31.24 0.56
CA GLU A 23 13.15 30.93 0.26
C GLU A 23 13.63 29.64 0.97
N LYS A 24 13.06 29.33 2.14
CA LYS A 24 13.37 28.10 2.87
C LYS A 24 12.86 26.85 2.14
N SER A 25 11.60 26.84 1.69
CA SER A 25 11.05 25.75 0.87
C SER A 25 11.79 25.61 -0.46
N LYS A 26 12.07 26.70 -1.16
CA LYS A 26 12.87 26.71 -2.39
C LYS A 26 14.23 26.08 -2.18
N HIS A 27 14.90 26.38 -1.07
CA HIS A 27 16.20 25.80 -0.74
C HIS A 27 16.15 24.27 -0.68
N TYR A 28 15.21 23.67 0.08
CA TYR A 28 15.11 22.21 0.19
C TYR A 28 14.73 21.55 -1.14
N ILE A 29 13.76 22.12 -1.87
CA ILE A 29 13.37 21.63 -3.19
C ILE A 29 14.56 21.66 -4.17
N SER A 30 15.35 22.75 -4.18
CA SER A 30 16.51 22.87 -5.07
C SER A 30 17.61 21.85 -4.76
N LEU A 31 17.80 21.50 -3.48
CA LEU A 31 18.76 20.45 -3.08
C LEU A 31 18.32 19.07 -3.64
N GLU A 32 17.04 18.73 -3.47
CA GLU A 32 16.51 17.47 -3.99
C GLU A 32 16.55 17.41 -5.52
N GLN A 33 16.16 18.50 -6.20
CA GLN A 33 16.26 18.61 -7.66
C GLN A 33 17.69 18.50 -8.19
N LYS A 34 18.69 19.03 -7.45
CA LYS A 34 20.09 19.02 -7.87
C LYS A 34 20.78 17.67 -7.63
N TYR A 35 20.49 17.01 -6.52
CA TYR A 35 21.25 15.84 -6.06
C TYR A 35 20.44 14.54 -6.07
N GLY A 36 19.11 14.60 -6.15
CA GLY A 36 18.23 13.43 -6.18
C GLY A 36 17.92 12.94 -7.60
N ALA A 37 17.39 11.72 -7.69
CA ALA A 37 16.82 11.19 -8.92
C ALA A 37 15.40 11.78 -9.12
N HIS A 38 15.05 12.12 -10.36
CA HIS A 38 13.74 12.68 -10.71
C HIS A 38 12.71 11.56 -10.97
N ASN A 39 12.54 10.67 -10.00
CA ASN A 39 11.64 9.51 -10.09
C ASN A 39 10.26 9.75 -9.43
N TYR A 40 10.08 10.87 -8.77
CA TYR A 40 8.80 11.32 -8.22
C TYR A 40 8.48 12.76 -8.60
N GLU A 41 7.20 13.09 -8.56
CA GLU A 41 6.68 14.42 -8.76
C GLU A 41 5.87 14.84 -7.51
N PRO A 42 6.55 15.37 -6.47
CA PRO A 42 5.89 15.75 -5.22
C PRO A 42 5.08 17.05 -5.36
N LEU A 43 4.04 17.19 -4.54
CA LEU A 43 3.42 18.50 -4.31
C LEU A 43 4.46 19.46 -3.71
N PRO A 44 4.40 20.77 -4.01
CA PRO A 44 5.41 21.71 -3.56
C PRO A 44 5.22 22.11 -2.08
N VAL A 45 5.27 21.13 -1.18
CA VAL A 45 5.17 21.28 0.27
C VAL A 45 6.33 20.56 0.92
N VAL A 46 7.15 21.25 1.70
CA VAL A 46 8.32 20.72 2.39
C VAL A 46 7.98 20.39 3.84
N LEU A 47 7.70 19.14 4.14
CA LEU A 47 7.30 18.69 5.47
C LEU A 47 8.52 18.56 6.40
N SER A 48 8.34 18.91 7.67
CA SER A 48 9.41 18.88 8.69
C SER A 48 9.00 18.25 10.02
N LYS A 49 7.70 18.09 10.28
CA LYS A 49 7.18 17.56 11.55
C LYS A 49 5.88 16.80 11.31
N GLY A 50 5.64 15.74 12.09
CA GLY A 50 4.39 14.99 12.11
C GLY A 50 3.98 14.58 13.51
N LYS A 51 2.66 14.54 13.79
CA LYS A 51 2.08 14.02 15.02
C LYS A 51 0.63 13.57 14.78
N GLY A 52 0.34 12.29 15.00
CA GLY A 52 -1.00 11.74 14.76
C GLY A 52 -1.39 11.91 13.29
N SER A 53 -2.52 12.55 13.00
CA SER A 53 -3.03 12.83 11.64
C SER A 53 -2.56 14.19 11.08
N ILE A 54 -1.67 14.89 11.77
CA ILE A 54 -1.24 16.25 11.43
C ILE A 54 0.24 16.26 11.05
N VAL A 55 0.56 17.02 9.99
CA VAL A 55 1.92 17.33 9.59
C VAL A 55 2.12 18.85 9.49
N TRP A 56 3.36 19.30 9.57
CA TRP A 56 3.75 20.69 9.42
C TRP A 56 4.87 20.84 8.41
N ASP A 57 4.79 21.88 7.61
CA ASP A 57 5.88 22.24 6.71
C ASP A 57 7.02 22.98 7.44
N VAL A 58 8.05 23.35 6.68
CA VAL A 58 9.23 24.05 7.21
C VAL A 58 8.95 25.47 7.64
N GLU A 59 7.82 26.07 7.25
CA GLU A 59 7.31 27.37 7.69
C GLU A 59 6.44 27.26 8.94
N GLY A 60 6.09 26.04 9.36
CA GLY A 60 5.23 25.78 10.50
C GLY A 60 3.74 25.78 10.18
N LYS A 61 3.34 25.84 8.92
CA LYS A 61 1.96 25.69 8.50
C LYS A 61 1.49 24.26 8.75
N LYS A 62 0.30 24.13 9.35
CA LYS A 62 -0.35 22.87 9.72
C LYS A 62 -1.16 22.32 8.55
N TYR A 63 -1.13 20.98 8.38
CA TYR A 63 -1.93 20.26 7.40
C TYR A 63 -2.51 18.98 8.01
N PHE A 64 -3.71 18.60 7.60
CA PHE A 64 -4.17 17.22 7.73
C PHE A 64 -3.48 16.34 6.70
N ASP A 65 -2.93 15.21 7.14
CA ASP A 65 -2.39 14.19 6.23
C ASP A 65 -3.50 13.22 5.81
N PHE A 66 -3.97 13.33 4.57
CA PHE A 66 -4.96 12.41 4.00
C PHE A 66 -4.34 11.43 3.00
N LEU A 67 -3.00 11.26 3.04
CA LEU A 67 -2.25 10.28 2.27
C LEU A 67 -1.64 9.17 3.14
N SER A 68 -1.23 9.47 4.38
CA SER A 68 -0.58 8.56 5.35
C SER A 68 0.57 7.77 4.75
N ALA A 69 1.41 8.40 3.92
CA ALA A 69 2.48 7.72 3.19
C ALA A 69 1.99 6.41 2.52
N TYR A 70 0.84 6.48 1.83
CA TYR A 70 0.19 5.35 1.17
C TYR A 70 -0.22 4.22 2.12
N SER A 71 -0.80 4.57 3.27
CA SER A 71 -1.17 3.64 4.36
C SER A 71 -0.01 3.05 5.15
N ALA A 72 1.16 3.70 5.17
CA ALA A 72 2.28 3.26 6.01
C ALA A 72 2.17 3.83 7.45
N VAL A 73 1.40 4.91 7.65
CA VAL A 73 1.28 5.62 8.93
C VAL A 73 -0.14 5.46 9.51
N ASN A 74 -0.68 4.24 9.48
CA ASN A 74 -2.02 3.96 10.01
C ASN A 74 -2.16 4.37 11.49
N GLN A 75 -1.12 4.15 12.29
CA GLN A 75 -1.06 4.49 13.72
C GLN A 75 -0.79 5.98 13.98
N GLY A 76 -0.69 6.79 12.91
CA GLY A 76 -0.34 8.20 12.98
C GLY A 76 1.16 8.47 13.04
N HIS A 77 1.53 9.70 12.72
CA HIS A 77 2.91 10.15 12.78
C HIS A 77 3.43 10.16 14.21
N CYS A 78 4.61 9.58 14.41
CA CYS A 78 5.35 9.59 15.68
C CYS A 78 4.50 9.10 16.88
N HIS A 79 3.82 7.97 16.73
CA HIS A 79 3.01 7.39 17.80
C HIS A 79 3.86 7.10 19.05
N PRO A 80 3.51 7.59 20.27
CA PRO A 80 4.37 7.52 21.44
C PRO A 80 4.86 6.11 21.78
N LYS A 81 3.96 5.12 21.83
CA LYS A 81 4.31 3.72 22.14
C LYS A 81 5.28 3.11 21.12
N ILE A 82 5.18 3.51 19.84
CA ILE A 82 6.04 3.00 18.77
C ILE A 82 7.41 3.67 18.82
N VAL A 83 7.47 4.99 19.06
CA VAL A 83 8.73 5.73 19.20
C VAL A 83 9.47 5.29 20.47
N GLU A 84 8.77 5.00 21.56
CA GLU A 84 9.35 4.43 22.79
C GLU A 84 10.01 3.09 22.50
N ALA A 85 9.30 2.14 21.88
CA ALA A 85 9.84 0.83 21.51
C ALA A 85 11.06 0.93 20.58
N LEU A 86 11.03 1.86 19.62
CA LEU A 86 12.16 2.16 18.74
C LEU A 86 13.37 2.63 19.56
N THR A 87 13.18 3.60 20.45
CA THR A 87 14.26 4.23 21.22
C THR A 87 14.89 3.25 22.21
N GLU A 88 14.08 2.49 22.93
CA GLU A 88 14.55 1.47 23.88
C GLU A 88 15.37 0.39 23.16
N GLN A 89 14.83 -0.17 22.08
CA GLN A 89 15.50 -1.25 21.35
C GLN A 89 16.75 -0.76 20.61
N ALA A 90 16.76 0.48 20.11
CA ALA A 90 17.94 1.07 19.46
C ALA A 90 19.13 1.24 20.43
N ASN A 91 18.85 1.46 21.73
CA ASN A 91 19.87 1.52 22.79
C ASN A 91 20.29 0.14 23.31
N THR A 92 19.59 -0.93 22.91
CA THR A 92 19.87 -2.29 23.41
C THR A 92 20.58 -3.14 22.38
N LEU A 93 19.92 -3.41 21.23
CA LEU A 93 20.47 -4.25 20.17
C LEU A 93 19.71 -3.97 18.87
N CYS A 94 20.40 -3.42 17.88
CA CYS A 94 19.78 -3.10 16.59
C CYS A 94 19.72 -4.30 15.64
N LEU A 95 20.87 -4.93 15.36
CA LEU A 95 21.01 -5.94 14.30
C LEU A 95 21.96 -7.07 14.74
N THR A 96 21.53 -8.34 14.48
CA THR A 96 22.36 -9.54 14.66
C THR A 96 22.59 -10.31 13.37
N SER A 97 21.89 -9.95 12.27
CA SER A 97 21.61 -10.85 11.14
C SER A 97 20.89 -12.14 11.57
N ARG A 98 20.75 -13.12 10.67
CA ARG A 98 20.16 -14.44 10.98
C ARG A 98 21.24 -15.49 11.28
N ALA A 99 22.48 -15.07 11.47
CA ALA A 99 23.57 -15.96 11.90
C ALA A 99 23.44 -16.35 13.39
N PHE A 100 22.71 -15.54 14.17
CA PHE A 100 22.45 -15.78 15.59
C PHE A 100 20.97 -15.64 15.91
N TYR A 101 20.52 -16.33 16.95
CA TYR A 101 19.21 -16.08 17.53
C TYR A 101 19.23 -14.75 18.32
N ASN A 102 18.03 -14.16 18.48
CA ASN A 102 17.80 -13.02 19.35
C ASN A 102 16.46 -13.16 20.06
N ASP A 103 16.26 -12.39 21.12
CA ASP A 103 15.08 -12.45 21.99
C ASP A 103 13.86 -11.69 21.46
N CYS A 104 13.96 -11.06 20.28
CA CYS A 104 12.90 -10.22 19.70
C CYS A 104 12.12 -10.94 18.60
N LEU A 105 12.81 -11.74 17.77
CA LEU A 105 12.22 -12.30 16.57
C LEU A 105 11.17 -13.37 16.87
N GLY A 106 11.50 -14.38 17.68
CA GLY A 106 10.54 -15.44 18.03
C GLY A 106 9.25 -14.92 18.69
N PRO A 107 9.32 -13.99 19.66
CA PRO A 107 8.14 -13.33 20.19
C PRO A 107 7.33 -12.54 19.16
N TYR A 108 7.98 -11.88 18.20
CA TYR A 108 7.29 -11.19 17.09
C TYR A 108 6.60 -12.18 16.17
N GLU A 109 7.29 -13.25 15.73
CA GLU A 109 6.71 -14.30 14.90
C GLU A 109 5.49 -14.92 15.58
N LYS A 110 5.60 -15.26 16.88
CA LYS A 110 4.48 -15.79 17.66
C LYS A 110 3.31 -14.81 17.72
N LEU A 111 3.56 -13.54 18.03
CA LEU A 111 2.51 -12.50 18.08
C LEU A 111 1.72 -12.42 16.78
N MET A 112 2.41 -12.39 15.64
CA MET A 112 1.79 -12.30 14.33
C MET A 112 1.00 -13.57 13.98
N ASN A 113 1.55 -14.74 14.30
CA ASN A 113 0.87 -16.01 14.08
C ASN A 113 -0.40 -16.15 14.94
N ASP A 114 -0.34 -15.73 16.21
CA ASP A 114 -1.51 -15.73 17.11
C ASP A 114 -2.64 -14.80 16.59
N ILE A 115 -2.27 -13.65 16.02
CA ILE A 115 -3.25 -12.66 15.52
C ILE A 115 -3.89 -13.08 14.19
N PHE A 116 -3.08 -13.59 13.26
CA PHE A 116 -3.54 -13.87 11.89
C PHE A 116 -3.87 -15.35 11.63
N GLY A 117 -3.58 -16.24 12.58
CA GLY A 117 -3.95 -17.65 12.52
C GLY A 117 -3.14 -18.48 11.51
N TYR A 118 -1.86 -18.14 11.28
CA TYR A 118 -0.94 -18.90 10.43
C TYR A 118 0.14 -19.61 11.26
N ASP A 119 0.72 -20.69 10.70
CA ASP A 119 1.78 -21.43 11.39
C ASP A 119 3.11 -20.69 11.40
N LYS A 120 3.43 -19.95 10.33
CA LYS A 120 4.74 -19.34 10.13
C LYS A 120 4.66 -17.92 9.57
N LEU A 121 5.64 -17.13 9.99
CA LEU A 121 5.95 -15.81 9.44
C LEU A 121 7.38 -15.79 8.93
N LEU A 122 7.61 -15.23 7.74
CA LEU A 122 8.95 -14.92 7.22
C LEU A 122 9.08 -13.40 7.07
N PRO A 123 9.91 -12.75 7.92
CA PRO A 123 10.05 -11.30 7.90
C PRO A 123 11.00 -10.85 6.80
N MET A 124 10.65 -9.75 6.16
CA MET A 124 11.45 -9.03 5.18
C MET A 124 11.47 -7.53 5.53
N ASN A 125 11.95 -6.66 4.64
CA ASN A 125 12.07 -5.23 4.92
C ASN A 125 11.06 -4.41 4.10
N SER A 126 11.19 -4.40 2.79
CA SER A 126 10.27 -3.67 1.91
C SER A 126 9.10 -4.56 1.45
N GLY A 127 7.99 -3.93 1.05
CA GLY A 127 6.87 -4.66 0.45
C GLY A 127 7.29 -5.45 -0.80
N ALA A 128 8.15 -4.88 -1.63
CA ALA A 128 8.68 -5.56 -2.81
C ALA A 128 9.46 -6.84 -2.46
N GLU A 129 10.28 -6.83 -1.39
CA GLU A 129 10.96 -8.04 -0.91
C GLU A 129 9.97 -9.10 -0.45
N ALA A 130 8.91 -8.72 0.25
CA ALA A 130 7.87 -9.66 0.68
C ALA A 130 7.11 -10.25 -0.53
N VAL A 131 6.78 -9.44 -1.54
CA VAL A 131 6.20 -9.93 -2.80
C VAL A 131 7.14 -10.90 -3.51
N GLU A 132 8.42 -10.56 -3.70
CA GLU A 132 9.42 -11.45 -4.30
C GLU A 132 9.55 -12.76 -3.52
N THR A 133 9.46 -12.70 -2.19
CA THR A 133 9.45 -13.88 -1.32
C THR A 133 8.23 -14.75 -1.58
N ALA A 134 7.03 -14.17 -1.68
CA ALA A 134 5.80 -14.87 -1.97
C ALA A 134 5.83 -15.53 -3.37
N LEU A 135 6.35 -14.83 -4.39
CA LEU A 135 6.53 -15.38 -5.74
C LEU A 135 7.47 -16.60 -5.75
N LYS A 136 8.62 -16.47 -5.07
CA LYS A 136 9.60 -17.58 -4.96
C LYS A 136 9.01 -18.77 -4.22
N LEU A 137 8.30 -18.50 -3.12
CA LEU A 137 7.70 -19.55 -2.30
C LEU A 137 6.59 -20.29 -3.04
N SER A 138 5.71 -19.54 -3.75
CA SER A 138 4.66 -20.13 -4.58
C SER A 138 5.21 -21.03 -5.67
N ARG A 139 6.24 -20.61 -6.41
CA ARG A 139 6.90 -21.45 -7.41
C ARG A 139 7.52 -22.70 -6.78
N LYS A 140 8.18 -22.55 -5.62
CA LYS A 140 8.82 -23.65 -4.93
C LYS A 140 7.81 -24.69 -4.43
N TRP A 141 6.69 -24.22 -3.85
CA TRP A 141 5.58 -25.09 -3.48
C TRP A 141 5.00 -25.82 -4.70
N ALA A 142 4.82 -25.12 -5.83
CA ALA A 142 4.32 -25.74 -7.05
C ALA A 142 5.21 -26.88 -7.53
N TYR A 143 6.52 -26.73 -7.46
CA TYR A 143 7.46 -27.80 -7.87
C TYR A 143 7.54 -28.94 -6.84
N LYS A 144 7.57 -28.62 -5.56
CA LYS A 144 7.81 -29.64 -4.50
C LYS A 144 6.55 -30.36 -4.02
N VAL A 145 5.42 -29.67 -4.00
CA VAL A 145 4.17 -30.16 -3.41
C VAL A 145 3.13 -30.45 -4.49
N LYS A 146 2.85 -29.50 -5.37
CA LYS A 146 1.86 -29.69 -6.45
C LYS A 146 2.37 -30.61 -7.56
N GLY A 147 3.69 -30.73 -7.78
CA GLY A 147 4.29 -31.59 -8.79
C GLY A 147 4.35 -30.97 -10.19
N VAL A 148 4.33 -29.64 -10.29
CA VAL A 148 4.55 -28.92 -11.55
C VAL A 148 5.93 -29.27 -12.11
N GLU A 149 6.04 -29.50 -13.43
CA GLU A 149 7.30 -29.74 -14.13
C GLU A 149 8.23 -28.52 -13.96
N ASP A 150 9.52 -28.77 -13.78
CA ASP A 150 10.52 -27.74 -13.55
C ASP A 150 10.49 -26.66 -14.63
N ASN A 151 10.58 -25.38 -14.20
CA ASN A 151 10.48 -24.18 -15.03
C ASN A 151 9.10 -23.96 -15.74
N LYS A 152 8.04 -24.67 -15.34
CA LYS A 152 6.69 -24.53 -15.92
C LYS A 152 5.70 -23.80 -15.01
N ALA A 153 6.06 -23.50 -13.77
CA ALA A 153 5.16 -22.83 -12.83
C ALA A 153 4.79 -21.42 -13.29
N ILE A 154 3.48 -21.13 -13.32
CA ILE A 154 2.88 -19.87 -13.73
C ILE A 154 2.22 -19.23 -12.51
N ILE A 155 2.33 -17.91 -12.39
CA ILE A 155 1.61 -17.10 -11.41
C ILE A 155 0.65 -16.18 -12.17
N ILE A 156 -0.64 -16.26 -11.83
CA ILE A 156 -1.65 -15.37 -12.38
C ILE A 156 -1.65 -14.07 -11.55
N THR A 157 -1.78 -12.94 -12.24
CA THR A 157 -1.90 -11.59 -11.64
C THR A 157 -3.05 -10.83 -12.28
N CYS A 158 -3.42 -9.68 -11.71
CA CYS A 158 -4.43 -8.82 -12.31
C CYS A 158 -3.80 -7.66 -13.10
N ASN A 159 -4.47 -7.20 -14.14
CA ASN A 159 -4.11 -5.96 -14.82
C ASN A 159 -4.25 -4.76 -13.84
N ASN A 160 -3.48 -3.70 -14.07
CA ASN A 160 -3.42 -2.50 -13.23
C ASN A 160 -2.97 -2.76 -11.79
N ASN A 161 -2.24 -3.86 -11.57
CA ASN A 161 -1.68 -4.18 -10.26
C ASN A 161 -0.52 -3.26 -9.88
N PHE A 162 -0.28 -3.19 -8.56
CA PHE A 162 0.93 -2.59 -8.01
C PHE A 162 1.49 -3.45 -6.87
N HIS A 163 2.54 -4.22 -7.15
CA HIS A 163 3.21 -5.08 -6.17
C HIS A 163 4.65 -4.64 -5.86
N GLY A 164 5.12 -3.55 -6.47
CA GLY A 164 6.48 -3.03 -6.34
C GLY A 164 7.13 -2.74 -7.69
N ARG A 165 8.46 -2.53 -7.69
CA ARG A 165 9.20 -2.08 -8.89
C ARG A 165 10.50 -2.85 -9.13
N THR A 166 10.63 -4.07 -8.62
CA THR A 166 11.74 -4.98 -8.98
C THR A 166 11.55 -5.57 -10.37
N ILE A 167 12.61 -6.11 -10.96
CA ILE A 167 12.59 -6.69 -12.31
C ILE A 167 11.52 -7.78 -12.46
N SER A 168 11.38 -8.68 -11.47
CA SER A 168 10.35 -9.73 -11.53
C SER A 168 8.94 -9.13 -11.45
N ILE A 169 8.73 -8.17 -10.57
CA ILE A 169 7.43 -7.54 -10.34
C ILE A 169 6.97 -6.75 -11.56
N ILE A 170 7.85 -5.93 -12.16
CA ILE A 170 7.48 -5.17 -13.37
C ILE A 170 7.23 -6.08 -14.58
N SER A 171 7.68 -7.33 -14.55
CA SER A 171 7.46 -8.27 -15.65
C SER A 171 5.99 -8.55 -15.93
N TYR A 172 5.15 -8.47 -14.90
CA TYR A 172 3.70 -8.63 -15.01
C TYR A 172 2.91 -7.33 -14.77
N SER A 173 3.59 -6.18 -14.66
CA SER A 173 2.93 -4.89 -14.61
C SER A 173 2.33 -4.52 -15.97
N THR A 174 1.18 -3.85 -15.96
CA THR A 174 0.54 -3.23 -17.13
C THR A 174 0.76 -1.71 -17.18
N ASP A 175 1.52 -1.15 -16.22
CA ASP A 175 1.95 0.25 -16.23
C ASP A 175 3.19 0.42 -17.11
N ASP A 176 3.04 1.03 -18.28
CA ASP A 176 4.13 1.30 -19.21
C ASP A 176 5.25 2.14 -18.60
N ASN A 177 4.93 3.07 -17.67
CA ASN A 177 5.95 3.89 -16.99
C ASN A 177 6.84 3.05 -16.08
N ALA A 178 6.31 1.96 -15.51
CA ALA A 178 7.07 1.06 -14.66
C ALA A 178 7.84 -0.01 -15.45
N LYS A 179 7.39 -0.34 -16.67
CA LYS A 179 7.83 -1.52 -17.42
C LYS A 179 8.73 -1.20 -18.61
N LYS A 180 8.40 -0.16 -19.37
CA LYS A 180 9.07 0.15 -20.64
C LYS A 180 10.57 0.37 -20.46
N GLU A 181 11.38 -0.24 -21.33
CA GLU A 181 12.86 -0.12 -21.38
C GLU A 181 13.61 -0.79 -20.21
N TYR A 182 12.91 -1.64 -19.39
CA TYR A 182 13.52 -2.41 -18.30
C TYR A 182 13.62 -3.92 -18.57
N GLY A 183 13.33 -4.37 -19.80
CA GLY A 183 13.53 -5.78 -20.19
C GLY A 183 15.00 -6.21 -20.24
N PRO A 184 15.29 -7.55 -20.31
CA PRO A 184 14.36 -8.65 -20.52
C PRO A 184 13.52 -8.97 -19.27
N TYR A 185 12.27 -9.40 -19.50
CA TYR A 185 11.32 -9.67 -18.42
C TYR A 185 11.39 -11.09 -17.91
N THR A 186 11.11 -11.29 -16.63
CA THR A 186 11.02 -12.60 -15.99
C THR A 186 9.79 -13.34 -16.51
N PRO A 187 9.92 -14.60 -17.03
CA PRO A 187 8.81 -15.40 -17.53
C PRO A 187 7.99 -16.05 -16.43
N GLY A 188 6.88 -16.70 -16.82
CA GLY A 188 6.03 -17.48 -15.93
C GLY A 188 4.98 -16.62 -15.19
N PHE A 189 4.48 -15.59 -15.86
CA PHE A 189 3.36 -14.78 -15.40
C PHE A 189 2.27 -14.73 -16.45
N GLU A 190 1.03 -14.67 -16.00
CA GLU A 190 -0.16 -14.46 -16.81
C GLU A 190 -1.05 -13.40 -16.13
N SER A 191 -1.59 -12.46 -16.90
CA SER A 191 -2.40 -11.37 -16.35
C SER A 191 -3.83 -11.45 -16.88
N ILE A 192 -4.79 -11.27 -15.99
CA ILE A 192 -6.23 -11.21 -16.28
C ILE A 192 -6.79 -9.83 -15.85
N ASN A 193 -7.98 -9.49 -16.28
CA ASN A 193 -8.64 -8.29 -15.80
C ASN A 193 -9.05 -8.45 -14.33
N TYR A 194 -8.90 -7.38 -13.57
CA TYR A 194 -9.39 -7.33 -12.20
C TYR A 194 -10.92 -7.34 -12.20
N ASN A 195 -11.53 -7.98 -11.22
CA ASN A 195 -12.98 -8.16 -11.09
C ASN A 195 -13.61 -9.05 -12.20
N ASP A 196 -12.80 -9.93 -12.80
CA ASP A 196 -13.21 -10.87 -13.87
C ASP A 196 -12.99 -12.32 -13.42
N THR A 197 -13.99 -12.89 -12.76
CA THR A 197 -13.95 -14.28 -12.28
C THR A 197 -13.91 -15.30 -13.42
N GLU A 198 -14.57 -15.00 -14.55
CA GLU A 198 -14.61 -15.91 -15.71
C GLU A 198 -13.24 -15.99 -16.39
N ALA A 199 -12.51 -14.87 -16.48
CA ALA A 199 -11.14 -14.89 -16.98
C ALA A 199 -10.22 -15.79 -16.11
N LEU A 200 -10.34 -15.70 -14.77
CA LEU A 200 -9.60 -16.59 -13.87
C LEU A 200 -9.97 -18.05 -14.11
N LYS A 201 -11.27 -18.36 -14.16
CA LYS A 201 -11.77 -19.71 -14.40
C LYS A 201 -11.22 -20.31 -15.70
N ASN A 202 -11.26 -19.58 -16.81
CA ASN A 202 -10.77 -20.02 -18.09
C ASN A 202 -9.28 -20.37 -18.06
N VAL A 203 -8.44 -19.53 -17.43
CA VAL A 203 -7.01 -19.79 -17.28
C VAL A 203 -6.75 -21.02 -16.39
N LEU A 204 -7.52 -21.18 -15.31
CA LEU A 204 -7.41 -22.34 -14.43
C LEU A 204 -7.84 -23.64 -15.10
N GLU A 205 -8.89 -23.64 -15.93
CA GLU A 205 -9.32 -24.80 -16.70
C GLU A 205 -8.30 -25.18 -17.79
N GLU A 206 -7.70 -24.19 -18.47
CA GLU A 206 -6.72 -24.44 -19.53
C GLU A 206 -5.35 -24.86 -19.00
N LYS A 207 -4.84 -24.19 -17.95
CA LYS A 207 -3.44 -24.28 -17.50
C LYS A 207 -3.30 -24.68 -16.03
N GLY A 208 -4.39 -25.03 -15.33
CA GLY A 208 -4.42 -25.19 -13.87
C GLY A 208 -3.33 -26.08 -13.30
N ASN A 209 -2.91 -27.10 -14.03
CA ASN A 209 -1.82 -28.01 -13.61
C ASN A 209 -0.47 -27.27 -13.45
N ASN A 210 -0.23 -26.20 -14.20
CA ASN A 210 0.99 -25.39 -14.15
C ASN A 210 0.84 -24.13 -13.31
N ILE A 211 -0.38 -23.76 -12.88
CA ILE A 211 -0.59 -22.55 -12.08
C ILE A 211 -0.14 -22.79 -10.65
N ALA A 212 0.83 -22.01 -10.18
CA ALA A 212 1.33 -22.07 -8.82
C ALA A 212 0.45 -21.24 -7.88
N ALA A 213 0.10 -20.00 -8.31
CA ALA A 213 -0.61 -19.06 -7.47
C ALA A 213 -1.43 -18.06 -8.30
N PHE A 214 -2.44 -17.49 -7.66
CA PHE A 214 -3.11 -16.26 -8.06
C PHE A 214 -2.74 -15.17 -7.06
N LEU A 215 -1.97 -14.17 -7.49
CA LEU A 215 -1.54 -13.02 -6.70
C LEU A 215 -2.48 -11.85 -6.96
N ILE A 216 -3.09 -11.31 -5.90
CA ILE A 216 -4.10 -10.27 -6.00
C ILE A 216 -3.97 -9.23 -4.87
N GLU A 217 -4.21 -7.96 -5.18
CA GLU A 217 -4.56 -6.94 -4.19
C GLU A 217 -6.07 -7.08 -3.90
N PRO A 218 -6.51 -7.24 -2.64
CA PRO A 218 -7.94 -7.30 -2.31
C PRO A 218 -8.72 -6.05 -2.71
N ILE A 219 -8.05 -4.89 -2.71
CA ILE A 219 -8.47 -3.63 -3.33
C ILE A 219 -7.24 -3.09 -4.04
N GLN A 220 -7.34 -2.81 -5.34
CA GLN A 220 -6.22 -2.21 -6.06
C GLN A 220 -6.02 -0.75 -5.63
N GLY A 221 -5.00 -0.52 -4.81
CA GLY A 221 -4.76 0.77 -4.20
C GLY A 221 -4.20 1.81 -5.16
N GLU A 222 -3.10 1.50 -5.84
CA GLU A 222 -2.44 2.42 -6.77
C GLU A 222 -3.27 2.68 -8.02
N ALA A 223 -4.05 1.71 -8.50
CA ALA A 223 -5.01 1.89 -9.60
C ALA A 223 -6.14 2.88 -9.27
N GLY A 224 -6.21 3.39 -8.03
CA GLY A 224 -7.18 4.39 -7.62
C GLY A 224 -8.28 3.86 -6.70
N VAL A 225 -7.93 2.97 -5.79
CA VAL A 225 -8.86 2.34 -4.81
C VAL A 225 -10.01 1.64 -5.53
N ILE A 226 -9.65 0.70 -6.41
CA ILE A 226 -10.64 -0.12 -7.12
C ILE A 226 -11.14 -1.20 -6.17
N VAL A 227 -12.33 -1.00 -5.63
CA VAL A 227 -13.04 -1.97 -4.79
C VAL A 227 -13.76 -2.95 -5.72
N PRO A 228 -13.54 -4.27 -5.61
CA PRO A 228 -14.20 -5.24 -6.47
C PRO A 228 -15.67 -5.42 -6.09
N ASP A 229 -16.42 -6.07 -6.96
CA ASP A 229 -17.80 -6.45 -6.68
C ASP A 229 -17.88 -7.42 -5.49
N GLU A 230 -18.96 -7.33 -4.74
CA GLU A 230 -19.20 -8.20 -3.57
C GLU A 230 -19.09 -9.68 -3.95
N GLY A 231 -18.34 -10.45 -3.15
CA GLY A 231 -18.10 -11.86 -3.35
C GLY A 231 -17.07 -12.18 -4.45
N TYR A 232 -16.46 -11.19 -5.11
CA TYR A 232 -15.45 -11.44 -6.13
C TYR A 232 -14.23 -12.19 -5.57
N LEU A 233 -13.69 -11.72 -4.46
CA LEU A 233 -12.53 -12.36 -3.83
C LEU A 233 -12.85 -13.79 -3.40
N LYS A 234 -14.05 -14.00 -2.83
CA LYS A 234 -14.51 -15.34 -2.42
C LYS A 234 -14.62 -16.29 -3.60
N ARG A 235 -15.20 -15.85 -4.72
CA ARG A 235 -15.29 -16.68 -5.93
C ARG A 235 -13.91 -17.02 -6.48
N CYS A 236 -12.98 -16.07 -6.52
CA CYS A 236 -11.61 -16.31 -6.94
C CYS A 236 -10.89 -17.30 -6.01
N TYR A 237 -11.05 -17.13 -4.70
CA TYR A 237 -10.50 -18.04 -3.70
C TYR A 237 -11.02 -19.47 -3.89
N ASP A 238 -12.33 -19.64 -4.05
CA ASP A 238 -12.95 -20.97 -4.25
C ASP A 238 -12.47 -21.65 -5.54
N LEU A 239 -12.31 -20.88 -6.63
CA LEU A 239 -11.72 -21.38 -7.88
C LEU A 239 -10.27 -21.82 -7.67
N CYS A 240 -9.45 -21.05 -6.98
CA CYS A 240 -8.08 -21.42 -6.65
C CYS A 240 -8.02 -22.73 -5.86
N LYS A 241 -8.88 -22.88 -4.85
CA LYS A 241 -8.98 -24.11 -4.05
C LYS A 241 -9.36 -25.33 -4.89
N GLN A 242 -10.33 -25.19 -5.80
CA GLN A 242 -10.79 -26.28 -6.68
C GLN A 242 -9.67 -26.77 -7.61
N HIS A 243 -8.75 -25.90 -8.03
CA HIS A 243 -7.66 -26.21 -8.93
C HIS A 243 -6.30 -26.43 -8.22
N ASN A 244 -6.29 -26.52 -6.88
CA ASN A 244 -5.07 -26.65 -6.09
C ASN A 244 -4.04 -25.56 -6.47
N VAL A 245 -4.47 -24.29 -6.40
CA VAL A 245 -3.68 -23.09 -6.69
C VAL A 245 -3.65 -22.21 -5.43
N LEU A 246 -2.48 -21.68 -5.09
CA LEU A 246 -2.36 -20.80 -3.93
C LEU A 246 -3.05 -19.46 -4.19
N PHE A 247 -3.95 -19.05 -3.32
CA PHE A 247 -4.49 -17.68 -3.30
C PHE A 247 -3.56 -16.81 -2.46
N VAL A 248 -2.87 -15.86 -3.09
CA VAL A 248 -1.88 -14.99 -2.47
C VAL A 248 -2.45 -13.58 -2.39
N ALA A 249 -2.73 -13.12 -1.18
CA ALA A 249 -3.26 -11.77 -0.96
C ALA A 249 -2.14 -10.78 -0.65
N ASP A 250 -2.00 -9.77 -1.50
CA ASP A 250 -1.16 -8.61 -1.21
C ASP A 250 -1.96 -7.60 -0.36
N GLU A 251 -1.82 -7.75 0.95
CA GLU A 251 -2.45 -6.89 1.96
C GLU A 251 -1.51 -5.74 2.42
N ILE A 252 -0.46 -5.44 1.65
CA ILE A 252 0.50 -4.39 2.01
C ILE A 252 -0.17 -3.04 2.22
N GLN A 253 -1.16 -2.68 1.38
CA GLN A 253 -1.88 -1.42 1.50
C GLN A 253 -3.23 -1.55 2.18
N THR A 254 -3.90 -2.67 2.03
CA THR A 254 -5.27 -2.91 2.49
C THR A 254 -5.35 -3.46 3.90
N GLY A 255 -4.32 -4.16 4.34
CA GLY A 255 -4.25 -4.78 5.66
C GLY A 255 -3.99 -3.80 6.82
N ILE A 256 -3.81 -4.39 7.99
CA ILE A 256 -3.52 -3.68 9.23
C ILE A 256 -4.56 -2.58 9.49
N ALA A 257 -5.82 -2.99 9.55
CA ALA A 257 -7.00 -2.20 9.89
C ALA A 257 -7.44 -1.15 8.84
N ARG A 258 -6.69 -0.91 7.76
CA ARG A 258 -6.98 0.17 6.80
C ARG A 258 -8.40 0.12 6.24
N THR A 259 -8.90 -1.07 5.93
CA THR A 259 -10.22 -1.26 5.30
C THR A 259 -11.36 -1.53 6.30
N GLY A 260 -11.10 -1.45 7.61
CA GLY A 260 -12.10 -1.71 8.65
C GLY A 260 -12.03 -3.13 9.25
N LYS A 261 -11.12 -3.97 8.78
CA LYS A 261 -10.76 -5.29 9.32
C LYS A 261 -9.26 -5.40 9.40
N MET A 262 -8.73 -6.38 10.16
CA MET A 262 -7.27 -6.59 10.25
C MET A 262 -6.68 -6.93 8.87
N LEU A 263 -7.35 -7.78 8.09
CA LEU A 263 -7.07 -8.02 6.67
C LEU A 263 -8.31 -7.64 5.85
N CYS A 264 -8.12 -7.15 4.64
CA CYS A 264 -9.23 -6.88 3.73
C CYS A 264 -9.98 -8.16 3.34
N CYS A 265 -9.27 -9.28 3.22
CA CYS A 265 -9.84 -10.60 2.98
C CYS A 265 -10.86 -11.05 4.06
N ASP A 266 -10.75 -10.52 5.28
CA ASP A 266 -11.69 -10.84 6.37
C ASP A 266 -13.12 -10.35 6.08
N HIS A 267 -13.32 -9.38 5.19
CA HIS A 267 -14.64 -8.91 4.79
C HIS A 267 -15.47 -9.99 4.07
N GLU A 268 -14.80 -10.92 3.38
CA GLU A 268 -15.44 -12.03 2.67
C GLU A 268 -15.16 -13.40 3.33
N ASN A 269 -14.64 -13.41 4.57
CA ASN A 269 -14.29 -14.61 5.32
C ASN A 269 -13.33 -15.54 4.54
N ILE A 270 -12.34 -14.96 3.89
CA ILE A 270 -11.31 -15.66 3.14
C ILE A 270 -10.05 -15.77 4.00
N ARG A 271 -9.46 -16.95 4.05
CA ARG A 271 -8.12 -17.16 4.60
C ARG A 271 -7.16 -17.53 3.45
N PRO A 272 -6.43 -16.54 2.90
CA PRO A 272 -5.45 -16.79 1.84
C PRO A 272 -4.40 -17.83 2.22
N GLU A 273 -3.84 -18.55 1.26
CA GLU A 273 -2.72 -19.46 1.53
C GLU A 273 -1.44 -18.71 1.86
N ILE A 274 -1.25 -17.51 1.27
CA ILE A 274 -0.16 -16.59 1.61
C ILE A 274 -0.74 -15.19 1.78
N VAL A 275 -0.42 -14.54 2.90
CA VAL A 275 -0.68 -13.11 3.13
C VAL A 275 0.62 -12.35 3.10
N ILE A 276 0.65 -11.26 2.32
CA ILE A 276 1.80 -10.35 2.26
C ILE A 276 1.46 -9.09 3.04
N LEU A 277 2.29 -8.75 4.02
CA LEU A 277 2.15 -7.55 4.86
C LEU A 277 3.32 -6.60 4.69
N GLY A 278 3.05 -5.31 4.82
CA GLY A 278 4.06 -4.26 4.75
C GLY A 278 3.50 -2.93 5.28
N LYS A 279 4.08 -1.84 4.84
CA LYS A 279 3.60 -0.48 5.19
C LYS A 279 3.26 -0.34 6.68
N ALA A 280 1.99 -0.42 7.05
CA ALA A 280 1.50 -0.14 8.40
C ALA A 280 2.02 -1.07 9.50
N ILE A 281 2.54 -2.28 9.19
CA ILE A 281 3.18 -3.11 10.23
C ILE A 281 4.43 -2.44 10.82
N SER A 282 4.98 -1.45 10.13
CA SER A 282 6.15 -0.68 10.58
C SER A 282 5.82 0.44 11.56
N GLY A 283 4.55 0.79 11.73
CA GLY A 283 4.15 2.00 12.46
C GLY A 283 4.68 3.31 11.86
N GLY A 284 5.15 3.29 10.60
CA GLY A 284 5.65 4.45 9.88
C GLY A 284 7.03 4.95 10.31
N VAL A 285 7.81 4.17 11.07
CA VAL A 285 9.12 4.64 11.61
C VAL A 285 10.33 3.95 10.98
N LEU A 286 10.18 2.73 10.44
CA LEU A 286 11.24 2.03 9.68
C LEU A 286 10.61 0.97 8.76
N PRO A 287 11.30 0.54 7.67
CA PRO A 287 10.74 -0.45 6.77
C PRO A 287 10.61 -1.83 7.44
N VAL A 288 9.41 -2.41 7.42
CA VAL A 288 9.12 -3.79 7.83
C VAL A 288 8.09 -4.38 6.88
N SER A 289 8.30 -5.63 6.49
CA SER A 289 7.34 -6.44 5.77
C SER A 289 7.44 -7.89 6.20
N ALA A 290 6.45 -8.70 5.84
CA ALA A 290 6.46 -10.12 6.11
C ALA A 290 5.52 -10.86 5.17
N ILE A 291 5.71 -12.17 5.06
CA ILE A 291 4.70 -13.09 4.56
C ILE A 291 4.27 -14.03 5.68
N LEU A 292 3.00 -14.42 5.65
CA LEU A 292 2.40 -15.41 6.54
C LEU A 292 1.85 -16.56 5.69
N CYS A 293 2.12 -17.79 6.06
CA CYS A 293 1.51 -19.00 5.49
C CYS A 293 1.69 -20.19 6.43
N ASP A 294 1.04 -21.31 6.09
CA ASP A 294 1.14 -22.53 6.89
C ASP A 294 2.40 -23.35 6.57
N ASP A 295 2.68 -24.33 7.41
CA ASP A 295 3.87 -25.19 7.35
C ASP A 295 4.05 -25.87 5.99
N GLU A 296 2.98 -26.34 5.36
CA GLU A 296 3.02 -27.00 4.05
C GLU A 296 3.71 -26.15 2.97
N ILE A 297 3.52 -24.83 3.05
CA ILE A 297 4.11 -23.89 2.10
C ILE A 297 5.47 -23.42 2.62
N MET A 298 5.54 -22.91 3.85
CA MET A 298 6.75 -22.28 4.40
C MET A 298 7.91 -23.25 4.48
N MET A 299 7.68 -24.52 4.87
CA MET A 299 8.73 -25.52 5.06
C MET A 299 9.26 -26.10 3.76
N THR A 300 8.79 -25.65 2.60
CA THR A 300 9.43 -25.95 1.31
C THR A 300 10.79 -25.29 1.16
N VAL A 301 11.06 -24.21 1.91
CA VAL A 301 12.35 -23.51 1.93
C VAL A 301 13.30 -24.18 2.92
N SER A 302 14.52 -24.48 2.46
CA SER A 302 15.60 -25.02 3.29
C SER A 302 16.62 -23.92 3.61
N PRO A 303 17.44 -24.08 4.68
CA PRO A 303 18.50 -23.14 5.02
C PRO A 303 19.40 -22.79 3.84
N GLY A 304 19.73 -21.52 3.68
CA GLY A 304 20.57 -20.98 2.60
C GLY A 304 19.84 -20.65 1.29
N GLN A 305 18.55 -20.98 1.14
CA GLN A 305 17.82 -20.79 -0.12
C GLN A 305 17.12 -19.44 -0.23
N HIS A 306 16.86 -18.79 0.89
CA HIS A 306 16.25 -17.46 0.96
C HIS A 306 16.66 -16.76 2.24
N GLY A 307 16.72 -15.42 2.22
CA GLY A 307 17.06 -14.64 3.40
C GLY A 307 17.29 -13.16 3.08
N SER A 308 17.49 -12.40 4.16
CA SER A 308 17.82 -10.97 4.15
C SER A 308 18.68 -10.65 5.36
N THR A 309 19.64 -9.73 5.21
CA THR A 309 20.47 -9.27 6.33
C THR A 309 19.63 -8.62 7.42
N PHE A 310 18.62 -7.82 7.04
CA PHE A 310 17.77 -7.06 7.95
C PHE A 310 16.39 -7.72 8.19
N GLY A 311 16.00 -8.75 7.46
CA GLY A 311 14.71 -9.43 7.68
C GLY A 311 14.60 -10.00 9.09
N GLY A 312 13.70 -9.44 9.92
CA GLY A 312 13.50 -9.87 11.31
C GLY A 312 14.58 -9.43 12.29
N PHE A 313 15.25 -8.31 12.05
CA PHE A 313 16.22 -7.78 13.00
C PHE A 313 15.54 -7.25 14.28
N PRO A 314 16.23 -7.27 15.44
CA PRO A 314 15.62 -6.99 16.76
C PRO A 314 14.82 -5.69 16.80
N LEU A 315 15.39 -4.60 16.28
CA LEU A 315 14.74 -3.29 16.27
C LEU A 315 13.42 -3.31 15.50
N ALA A 316 13.40 -3.92 14.30
CA ALA A 316 12.18 -4.06 13.50
C ALA A 316 11.12 -4.89 14.20
N CYS A 317 11.50 -6.00 14.84
CA CYS A 317 10.58 -6.88 15.56
C CYS A 317 9.88 -6.15 16.72
N LYS A 318 10.62 -5.38 17.49
CA LYS A 318 10.06 -4.58 18.61
C LYS A 318 9.12 -3.49 18.11
N VAL A 319 9.55 -2.75 17.08
CA VAL A 319 8.73 -1.70 16.47
C VAL A 319 7.44 -2.27 15.87
N ALA A 320 7.53 -3.33 15.08
CA ALA A 320 6.36 -3.97 14.47
C ALA A 320 5.40 -4.54 15.54
N SER A 321 5.95 -5.17 16.60
CA SER A 321 5.12 -5.63 17.71
C SER A 321 4.37 -4.50 18.41
N ALA A 322 5.03 -3.35 18.63
CA ALA A 322 4.39 -2.17 19.21
C ALA A 322 3.33 -1.58 18.25
N ALA A 323 3.64 -1.53 16.96
CA ALA A 323 2.73 -1.00 15.93
C ALA A 323 1.44 -1.83 15.82
N ILE A 324 1.53 -3.16 15.83
CA ILE A 324 0.37 -4.05 15.81
C ILE A 324 -0.44 -3.94 17.11
N LYS A 325 0.21 -3.88 18.25
CA LYS A 325 -0.48 -3.68 19.54
C LYS A 325 -1.26 -2.38 19.59
N VAL A 326 -0.71 -1.28 19.06
CA VAL A 326 -1.44 0.00 18.95
C VAL A 326 -2.71 -0.17 18.11
N VAL A 327 -2.66 -0.90 17.00
CA VAL A 327 -3.85 -1.15 16.15
C VAL A 327 -4.95 -1.87 16.92
N LEU A 328 -4.58 -2.87 17.74
CA LEU A 328 -5.51 -3.65 18.56
C LEU A 328 -6.01 -2.86 19.76
N ASP A 329 -5.09 -2.27 20.55
CA ASP A 329 -5.40 -1.55 21.81
C ASP A 329 -6.31 -0.32 21.59
N GLU A 330 -6.23 0.30 20.41
CA GLU A 330 -6.97 1.51 20.07
C GLU A 330 -8.16 1.27 19.12
N ASP A 331 -8.51 -0.01 18.86
CA ASP A 331 -9.62 -0.45 18.02
C ASP A 331 -9.63 0.23 16.65
N LEU A 332 -8.42 0.35 16.02
CA LEU A 332 -8.27 1.12 14.80
C LEU A 332 -9.05 0.53 13.61
N ALA A 333 -9.35 -0.76 13.61
CA ALA A 333 -10.20 -1.38 12.57
C ALA A 333 -11.64 -0.88 12.65
N GLU A 334 -12.25 -0.88 13.84
CA GLU A 334 -13.60 -0.37 14.04
C GLU A 334 -13.67 1.14 13.74
N LYS A 335 -12.67 1.92 14.18
CA LYS A 335 -12.56 3.34 13.82
C LYS A 335 -12.49 3.55 12.31
N ALA A 336 -11.69 2.76 11.59
CA ALA A 336 -11.57 2.88 10.15
C ALA A 336 -12.89 2.60 9.43
N GLU A 337 -13.65 1.59 9.87
CA GLU A 337 -14.97 1.28 9.31
C GLU A 337 -15.94 2.44 9.55
N LYS A 338 -16.08 2.87 10.82
CA LYS A 338 -16.97 3.97 11.20
C LYS A 338 -16.64 5.26 10.45
N LEU A 339 -15.39 5.71 10.52
CA LEU A 339 -14.97 6.97 9.94
C LEU A 339 -14.97 6.94 8.41
N GLY A 340 -14.70 5.80 7.80
CA GLY A 340 -14.81 5.62 6.35
C GLY A 340 -16.24 5.76 5.85
N ASN A 341 -17.21 5.22 6.60
CA ASN A 341 -18.63 5.38 6.30
C ASN A 341 -19.08 6.85 6.43
N ILE A 342 -18.61 7.56 7.47
CA ILE A 342 -18.86 9.01 7.63
C ILE A 342 -18.28 9.76 6.43
N PHE A 343 -17.02 9.54 6.06
CA PHE A 343 -16.38 10.22 4.92
C PHE A 343 -17.20 10.05 3.63
N ARG A 344 -17.54 8.81 3.27
CA ARG A 344 -18.29 8.53 2.04
C ARG A 344 -19.70 9.11 2.08
N ASN A 345 -20.36 9.07 3.23
CA ASN A 345 -21.69 9.67 3.40
C ASN A 345 -21.65 11.19 3.23
N GLU A 346 -20.75 11.89 3.92
CA GLU A 346 -20.60 13.35 3.81
C GLU A 346 -20.29 13.75 2.36
N MET A 347 -19.32 13.08 1.72
CA MET A 347 -18.95 13.38 0.35
C MET A 347 -20.04 13.05 -0.68
N SER A 348 -20.90 12.08 -0.42
CA SER A 348 -22.00 11.70 -1.33
C SER A 348 -23.08 12.80 -1.46
N HIS A 349 -23.17 13.70 -0.49
CA HIS A 349 -24.09 14.84 -0.51
C HIS A 349 -23.49 16.10 -1.17
N VAL A 350 -22.22 16.03 -1.57
CA VAL A 350 -21.53 17.16 -2.20
C VAL A 350 -21.91 17.23 -3.69
N ASN A 351 -22.67 18.27 -4.04
CA ASN A 351 -22.95 18.55 -5.44
C ASN A 351 -21.83 19.43 -6.01
N SER A 352 -20.91 18.81 -6.77
CA SER A 352 -19.80 19.50 -7.44
C SER A 352 -19.55 18.90 -8.82
N PRO A 353 -19.33 19.71 -9.86
CA PRO A 353 -19.04 19.21 -11.20
C PRO A 353 -17.69 18.46 -11.30
N PHE A 354 -16.84 18.59 -10.29
CA PHE A 354 -15.57 17.86 -10.19
C PHE A 354 -15.76 16.40 -9.75
N ILE A 355 -16.83 16.05 -9.05
CA ILE A 355 -17.01 14.71 -8.49
C ILE A 355 -17.71 13.81 -9.52
N LYS A 356 -16.95 12.85 -10.08
CA LYS A 356 -17.51 11.82 -10.97
C LYS A 356 -17.97 10.59 -10.19
N LEU A 357 -17.16 10.13 -9.25
CA LEU A 357 -17.40 8.91 -8.48
C LEU A 357 -16.67 8.97 -7.15
N ILE A 358 -17.32 8.47 -6.09
CA ILE A 358 -16.75 8.27 -4.76
C ILE A 358 -16.76 6.77 -4.48
N ARG A 359 -15.64 6.21 -4.03
CA ARG A 359 -15.52 4.80 -3.68
C ARG A 359 -14.54 4.57 -2.54
N GLY A 360 -14.60 3.41 -1.91
CA GLY A 360 -13.68 3.03 -0.85
C GLY A 360 -14.23 1.99 0.11
N LYS A 361 -13.39 1.54 1.02
CA LYS A 361 -13.71 0.63 2.12
C LYS A 361 -12.91 1.00 3.37
N GLY A 362 -13.55 1.08 4.53
CA GLY A 362 -12.93 1.66 5.72
C GLY A 362 -12.41 3.07 5.43
N LEU A 363 -11.20 3.39 5.88
CA LEU A 363 -10.52 4.66 5.60
C LEU A 363 -9.55 4.59 4.40
N LEU A 364 -9.82 3.72 3.43
CA LEU A 364 -9.20 3.72 2.11
C LEU A 364 -10.24 4.19 1.10
N ASN A 365 -10.21 5.47 0.74
CA ASN A 365 -11.21 6.09 -0.12
C ASN A 365 -10.56 6.78 -1.32
N ALA A 366 -11.35 6.98 -2.37
CA ALA A 366 -10.97 7.79 -3.53
C ALA A 366 -12.15 8.56 -4.07
N ILE A 367 -11.83 9.71 -4.68
CA ILE A 367 -12.74 10.50 -5.49
C ILE A 367 -12.15 10.56 -6.90
N GLU A 368 -12.93 10.11 -7.88
CA GLU A 368 -12.60 10.29 -9.27
C GLU A 368 -13.05 11.68 -9.70
N ILE A 369 -12.09 12.48 -10.14
CA ILE A 369 -12.30 13.87 -10.55
C ILE A 369 -12.63 13.92 -12.03
N GLN A 370 -13.72 14.57 -12.38
CA GLN A 370 -13.99 15.00 -13.73
C GLN A 370 -13.38 16.37 -13.94
N PRO A 371 -12.46 16.54 -14.91
CA PRO A 371 -11.91 17.86 -15.19
C PRO A 371 -13.01 18.87 -15.53
N HIS A 372 -12.93 20.07 -14.95
CA HIS A 372 -13.90 21.13 -15.10
C HIS A 372 -13.20 22.49 -15.18
N ASN A 373 -13.67 23.40 -16.06
CA ASN A 373 -13.08 24.73 -16.27
C ASN A 373 -11.54 24.72 -16.47
N GLY A 374 -11.00 23.68 -17.14
CA GLY A 374 -9.56 23.50 -17.36
C GLY A 374 -8.76 23.09 -16.11
N LYS A 375 -9.44 22.75 -15.01
CA LYS A 375 -8.85 22.25 -13.76
C LYS A 375 -9.01 20.74 -13.66
N ASN A 376 -8.03 20.07 -13.04
CA ASN A 376 -7.99 18.62 -12.87
C ASN A 376 -7.72 18.23 -11.40
N ALA A 377 -7.48 16.95 -11.13
CA ALA A 377 -7.21 16.45 -9.78
C ALA A 377 -5.96 17.06 -9.14
N TRP A 378 -4.94 17.43 -9.92
CA TRP A 378 -3.77 18.13 -9.41
C TRP A 378 -4.11 19.51 -8.88
N ASP A 379 -4.89 20.30 -9.64
CA ASP A 379 -5.34 21.63 -9.20
C ASP A 379 -6.15 21.54 -7.90
N VAL A 380 -7.00 20.51 -7.77
CA VAL A 380 -7.78 20.27 -6.54
C VAL A 380 -6.83 19.95 -5.37
N CYS A 381 -5.80 19.12 -5.57
CA CYS A 381 -4.81 18.83 -4.52
C CYS A 381 -4.00 20.07 -4.11
N ILE A 382 -3.63 20.93 -5.05
CA ILE A 382 -2.97 22.20 -4.76
C ILE A 382 -3.88 23.11 -3.93
N GLU A 383 -5.16 23.21 -4.29
CA GLU A 383 -6.11 24.05 -3.55
C GLU A 383 -6.39 23.50 -2.14
N MET A 384 -6.50 22.16 -1.99
CA MET A 384 -6.57 21.54 -0.67
C MET A 384 -5.33 21.82 0.18
N ALA A 385 -4.12 21.78 -0.42
CA ALA A 385 -2.88 22.12 0.28
C ALA A 385 -2.86 23.56 0.76
N LYS A 386 -3.36 24.52 -0.04
CA LYS A 386 -3.54 25.90 0.39
C LYS A 386 -4.47 26.01 1.59
N ASN A 387 -5.53 25.21 1.63
CA ASN A 387 -6.53 25.18 2.69
C ASN A 387 -6.13 24.30 3.89
N GLY A 388 -4.98 23.63 3.88
CA GLY A 388 -4.44 22.87 5.02
C GLY A 388 -4.72 21.37 5.03
N LEU A 389 -4.93 20.75 3.86
CA LEU A 389 -5.08 19.31 3.70
C LEU A 389 -4.16 18.78 2.59
N LEU A 390 -3.43 17.69 2.85
CA LEU A 390 -2.57 17.05 1.90
C LEU A 390 -3.16 15.71 1.41
N ALA A 391 -3.42 15.64 0.12
CA ALA A 391 -3.74 14.43 -0.63
C ALA A 391 -3.02 14.50 -1.97
N LYS A 392 -2.92 13.38 -2.68
CA LYS A 392 -2.20 13.36 -3.97
C LYS A 392 -3.01 12.59 -5.01
N PRO A 393 -3.05 13.06 -6.27
CA PRO A 393 -3.69 12.32 -7.35
C PRO A 393 -2.88 11.08 -7.74
N THR A 394 -3.58 10.07 -8.25
CA THR A 394 -3.05 8.92 -8.96
C THR A 394 -3.79 8.80 -10.30
N HIS A 395 -3.13 8.28 -11.34
CA HIS A 395 -3.73 8.16 -12.69
C HIS A 395 -4.48 9.43 -13.14
N GLU A 396 -3.81 10.57 -13.07
CA GLU A 396 -4.26 11.91 -13.53
C GLU A 396 -5.50 12.47 -12.80
N ASN A 397 -6.58 11.68 -12.64
CA ASN A 397 -7.88 12.18 -12.21
C ASN A 397 -8.45 11.51 -10.94
N ILE A 398 -7.70 10.70 -10.22
CA ILE A 398 -8.18 10.05 -9.01
C ILE A 398 -7.42 10.58 -7.80
N ILE A 399 -8.11 11.13 -6.82
CA ILE A 399 -7.50 11.56 -5.56
C ILE A 399 -7.80 10.50 -4.50
N ARG A 400 -6.75 9.98 -3.86
CA ARG A 400 -6.90 9.04 -2.74
C ARG A 400 -6.95 9.79 -1.43
N PHE A 401 -7.86 9.35 -0.55
CA PHE A 401 -8.05 9.85 0.80
C PHE A 401 -7.92 8.70 1.80
N ALA A 402 -6.78 8.63 2.45
CA ALA A 402 -6.42 7.59 3.40
C ALA A 402 -5.72 8.20 4.63
N PRO A 403 -6.43 8.97 5.47
CA PRO A 403 -5.83 9.58 6.66
C PRO A 403 -5.33 8.52 7.64
N PRO A 404 -4.42 8.84 8.58
CA PRO A 404 -4.09 7.96 9.69
C PRO A 404 -5.34 7.51 10.45
N LEU A 405 -5.41 6.25 10.87
CA LEU A 405 -6.60 5.68 11.52
C LEU A 405 -6.86 6.26 12.93
N VAL A 406 -5.86 6.92 13.50
CA VAL A 406 -5.97 7.64 14.77
C VAL A 406 -6.68 9.00 14.64
N ILE A 407 -7.06 9.42 13.43
CA ILE A 407 -7.82 10.65 13.20
C ILE A 407 -9.12 10.66 14.01
N SER A 408 -9.49 11.79 14.60
CA SER A 408 -10.78 11.90 15.27
C SER A 408 -11.91 12.17 14.26
N GLU A 409 -13.16 11.95 14.67
CA GLU A 409 -14.34 12.25 13.83
C GLU A 409 -14.42 13.75 13.51
N GLU A 410 -14.08 14.62 14.49
CA GLU A 410 -14.05 16.06 14.29
C GLU A 410 -12.97 16.47 13.26
N GLN A 411 -11.77 15.90 13.38
CA GLN A 411 -10.70 16.14 12.42
C GLN A 411 -11.04 15.63 11.01
N LEU A 412 -11.74 14.49 10.91
CA LEU A 412 -12.19 13.97 9.63
C LEU A 412 -13.19 14.93 8.99
N LYS A 413 -14.17 15.44 9.75
CA LYS A 413 -15.18 16.39 9.28
C LYS A 413 -14.54 17.72 8.86
N GLU A 414 -13.59 18.23 9.66
CA GLU A 414 -12.80 19.42 9.26
C GLU A 414 -12.06 19.18 7.93
N GLY A 415 -11.49 17.99 7.73
CA GLY A 415 -10.87 17.60 6.47
C GLY A 415 -11.86 17.57 5.31
N VAL A 416 -13.06 17.02 5.52
CA VAL A 416 -14.15 17.01 4.52
C VAL A 416 -14.56 18.45 4.16
N ASP A 417 -14.70 19.32 5.13
CA ASP A 417 -15.02 20.74 4.89
C ASP A 417 -13.95 21.43 4.03
N ILE A 418 -12.67 21.11 4.27
CA ILE A 418 -11.56 21.62 3.45
C ILE A 418 -11.68 21.09 2.01
N ILE A 419 -12.00 19.81 1.81
CA ILE A 419 -12.20 19.24 0.47
C ILE A 419 -13.34 19.96 -0.25
N ILE A 420 -14.49 20.12 0.40
CA ILE A 420 -15.67 20.79 -0.16
C ILE A 420 -15.35 22.25 -0.52
N LYS A 421 -14.70 22.97 0.39
CA LYS A 421 -14.27 24.37 0.17
C LYS A 421 -13.35 24.46 -1.05
N SER A 422 -12.39 23.53 -1.18
CA SER A 422 -11.41 23.54 -2.26
C SER A 422 -12.05 23.23 -3.62
N LEU A 423 -13.01 22.29 -3.67
CA LEU A 423 -13.79 22.04 -4.88
C LEU A 423 -14.58 23.28 -5.31
N LYS A 424 -15.34 23.88 -4.37
CA LYS A 424 -16.15 25.09 -4.66
C LYS A 424 -15.34 26.29 -5.11
N SER A 425 -14.11 26.46 -4.62
CA SER A 425 -13.25 27.59 -5.03
C SER A 425 -12.74 27.47 -6.46
N LEU A 426 -12.82 26.27 -7.08
CA LEU A 426 -12.38 25.99 -8.43
C LEU A 426 -13.54 25.92 -9.45
N GLU A 427 -14.79 25.87 -8.99
CA GLU A 427 -15.99 25.92 -9.82
C GLU A 427 -16.17 27.28 -10.50
#